data_b82b507808dbed9b2a99122c0f91eb47
#
_entry.id   b82b507808dbed9b2a99122c0f91eb47
#
_cell.length_a   1.000
_cell.length_b   1.000
_cell.length_c   1.000
_cell.angle_alpha   90.00
_cell.angle_beta   90.00
_cell.angle_gamma   90.00
#
_symmetry.space_group_name_H-M   'P 1'
#
loop_
_entity.id
_entity.type
_entity.pdbx_description
1 polymer ?
#
loop_
_entity_poly.entity_id
_entity_poly.type
_entity_poly.pdbx_seq_one_letter_code
_entity_poly.pdbx_strand_id
1 'polypeptide(L)'
;MNSKPDPLVSAEFARNVLDSLSAHVAILDMKGKILDTNAAWKKFAQSNDLKMRPDMTGINYLQVCSSSFGTSSKEADRVFLGITALINGSIDEFVIEYPCHSPEEERWFYMRATRLRFEDELRIVVSHENITALKLMEKKLVQQKEALKNREKELEIQKEHLEETNIALKVLLNQRDKDKEEMENNLVCNIREQLFPYLKMLQSSPLNQQQHMWTEVIRSSLEKIISPLVAHFSALQLQLTPSEVQIATLIRDGRTTKEIASIQGCSVDAIEFHRKNIRKKLNLTHSKINLRTYLRSITNQ
;
A
#
# COMPACT_ATOMS: atom_id res chain seq x y z
N MET A 1 -22.82 -0.46 -71.12
CA MET A 1 -22.66 -1.14 -69.83
C MET A 1 -22.95 -0.09 -68.75
N ASN A 2 -24.20 -0.04 -68.25
CA ASN A 2 -24.55 0.82 -67.13
C ASN A 2 -24.07 0.12 -65.83
N SER A 3 -22.90 0.54 -65.32
CA SER A 3 -22.49 0.19 -63.99
C SER A 3 -23.48 0.83 -63.01
N LYS A 4 -24.20 0.04 -62.22
CA LYS A 4 -24.94 0.54 -61.04
C LYS A 4 -23.97 1.37 -60.20
N PRO A 5 -24.35 2.58 -59.74
CA PRO A 5 -23.50 3.33 -58.83
C PRO A 5 -23.25 2.45 -57.57
N ASP A 6 -21.98 2.47 -57.11
CA ASP A 6 -21.54 1.79 -55.91
C ASP A 6 -22.49 2.20 -54.75
N PRO A 7 -23.12 1.28 -54.01
CA PRO A 7 -24.04 1.61 -52.91
C PRO A 7 -23.42 2.49 -51.84
N LEU A 8 -22.10 2.55 -51.72
CA LEU A 8 -21.36 3.45 -50.83
C LEU A 8 -21.42 4.92 -51.26
N VAL A 9 -21.89 5.23 -52.46
CA VAL A 9 -21.92 6.60 -53.02
C VAL A 9 -23.35 7.16 -53.12
N SER A 10 -24.36 6.45 -52.61
CA SER A 10 -25.75 6.97 -52.62
C SER A 10 -25.92 8.10 -51.59
N ALA A 11 -26.66 9.14 -51.92
CA ALA A 11 -27.00 10.22 -50.98
C ALA A 11 -27.73 9.69 -49.73
N GLU A 12 -28.49 8.61 -49.84
CA GLU A 12 -29.17 7.94 -48.76
C GLU A 12 -28.18 7.25 -47.78
N PHE A 13 -27.15 6.60 -48.31
CA PHE A 13 -26.09 6.00 -47.46
C PHE A 13 -25.34 7.11 -46.70
N ALA A 14 -24.90 8.19 -47.34
CA ALA A 14 -24.24 9.29 -46.69
C ALA A 14 -25.11 9.92 -45.57
N ARG A 15 -26.43 10.03 -45.81
CA ARG A 15 -27.41 10.50 -44.83
C ARG A 15 -27.49 9.54 -43.63
N ASN A 16 -27.60 8.27 -43.86
CA ASN A 16 -27.66 7.28 -42.79
C ASN A 16 -26.38 7.23 -41.95
N VAL A 17 -25.21 7.39 -42.56
CA VAL A 17 -23.95 7.54 -41.86
C VAL A 17 -23.95 8.76 -40.94
N LEU A 18 -24.34 9.93 -41.50
CA LEU A 18 -24.40 11.17 -40.72
C LEU A 18 -25.39 11.09 -39.55
N ASP A 19 -26.55 10.47 -39.77
CA ASP A 19 -27.59 10.31 -38.75
C ASP A 19 -27.25 9.24 -37.70
N SER A 20 -26.30 8.33 -38.00
CA SER A 20 -25.81 7.32 -37.04
C SER A 20 -24.80 7.89 -36.03
N LEU A 21 -24.24 9.06 -36.28
CA LEU A 21 -23.25 9.71 -35.40
C LEU A 21 -23.93 10.23 -34.13
N SER A 22 -23.31 9.95 -32.96
CA SER A 22 -23.74 10.50 -31.67
C SER A 22 -23.41 11.98 -31.49
N ALA A 23 -22.38 12.47 -32.16
CA ALA A 23 -22.05 13.88 -32.20
C ALA A 23 -23.15 14.70 -32.92
N HIS A 24 -23.42 15.92 -32.42
CA HIS A 24 -24.36 16.83 -33.06
C HIS A 24 -23.65 17.49 -34.19
N VAL A 25 -24.04 17.18 -35.43
CA VAL A 25 -23.37 17.68 -36.65
C VAL A 25 -24.25 18.67 -37.38
N ALA A 26 -23.64 19.80 -37.80
CA ALA A 26 -24.23 20.79 -38.68
C ALA A 26 -23.29 21.10 -39.86
N ILE A 27 -23.87 21.33 -41.02
CA ILE A 27 -23.15 21.75 -42.23
C ILE A 27 -23.54 23.20 -42.51
N LEU A 28 -22.54 24.07 -42.62
CA LEU A 28 -22.70 25.50 -42.85
C LEU A 28 -22.24 25.90 -44.25
N ASP A 29 -22.87 26.93 -44.82
CA ASP A 29 -22.31 27.64 -45.96
C ASP A 29 -21.19 28.59 -45.55
N MET A 30 -20.56 29.26 -46.53
CA MET A 30 -19.48 30.23 -46.31
C MET A 30 -19.98 31.57 -45.72
N LYS A 31 -21.27 31.71 -45.45
CA LYS A 31 -21.87 32.85 -44.71
C LYS A 31 -22.26 32.46 -43.29
N GLY A 32 -21.96 31.21 -42.87
CA GLY A 32 -22.29 30.67 -41.59
C GLY A 32 -23.75 30.23 -41.43
N LYS A 33 -24.50 30.12 -42.56
CA LYS A 33 -25.91 29.66 -42.53
C LYS A 33 -25.94 28.14 -42.48
N ILE A 34 -26.75 27.57 -41.58
CA ILE A 34 -26.95 26.12 -41.44
C ILE A 34 -27.71 25.60 -42.68
N LEU A 35 -27.07 24.68 -43.40
CA LEU A 35 -27.62 24.02 -44.58
C LEU A 35 -28.31 22.72 -44.20
N ASP A 36 -27.71 21.96 -43.31
CA ASP A 36 -28.22 20.67 -42.89
C ASP A 36 -27.69 20.30 -41.49
N THR A 37 -28.42 19.36 -40.80
CA THR A 37 -28.05 18.83 -39.47
C THR A 37 -28.42 17.35 -39.39
N ASN A 38 -27.68 16.61 -38.57
CA ASN A 38 -27.94 15.20 -38.36
C ASN A 38 -29.06 14.93 -37.31
N ALA A 39 -29.45 13.67 -37.16
CA ALA A 39 -30.49 13.23 -36.22
C ALA A 39 -30.15 13.57 -34.77
N ALA A 40 -28.86 13.44 -34.37
CA ALA A 40 -28.41 13.75 -33.01
C ALA A 40 -28.57 15.25 -32.70
N TRP A 41 -28.28 16.14 -33.64
CA TRP A 41 -28.52 17.59 -33.52
C TRP A 41 -29.99 17.90 -33.25
N LYS A 42 -30.88 17.31 -34.08
CA LYS A 42 -32.34 17.54 -33.98
C LYS A 42 -32.88 17.06 -32.65
N LYS A 43 -32.42 15.89 -32.23
CA LYS A 43 -32.81 15.30 -30.89
C LYS A 43 -32.36 16.20 -29.74
N PHE A 44 -31.12 16.70 -29.77
CA PHE A 44 -30.60 17.60 -28.74
C PHE A 44 -31.39 18.93 -28.70
N ALA A 45 -31.68 19.53 -29.88
CA ALA A 45 -32.48 20.74 -29.98
C ALA A 45 -33.87 20.56 -29.36
N GLN A 46 -34.54 19.44 -29.61
CA GLN A 46 -35.84 19.11 -29.05
C GLN A 46 -35.79 18.93 -27.53
N SER A 47 -34.75 18.26 -27.02
CA SER A 47 -34.59 17.99 -25.58
C SER A 47 -34.24 19.22 -24.75
N ASN A 48 -33.79 20.32 -25.36
CA ASN A 48 -33.43 21.56 -24.69
C ASN A 48 -34.40 22.72 -24.93
N ASP A 49 -35.66 22.43 -25.31
CA ASP A 49 -36.74 23.39 -25.51
C ASP A 49 -36.35 24.59 -26.40
N LEU A 50 -35.50 24.35 -27.41
CA LEU A 50 -35.16 25.40 -28.37
C LEU A 50 -36.46 25.77 -29.11
N LYS A 51 -36.92 26.98 -28.87
CA LYS A 51 -38.15 27.54 -29.48
C LYS A 51 -38.11 27.68 -31.00
N MET A 52 -36.99 27.28 -31.60
CA MET A 52 -36.74 27.29 -33.04
C MET A 52 -37.02 25.89 -33.65
N ARG A 53 -37.01 25.84 -35.00
CA ARG A 53 -37.09 24.54 -35.69
C ARG A 53 -35.99 23.62 -35.22
N PRO A 54 -36.28 22.34 -34.93
CA PRO A 54 -35.27 21.40 -34.42
C PRO A 54 -34.05 21.21 -35.33
N ASP A 55 -34.22 21.33 -36.62
CA ASP A 55 -33.14 21.23 -37.61
C ASP A 55 -32.30 22.51 -37.75
N MET A 56 -32.80 23.65 -37.22
CA MET A 56 -32.18 24.98 -37.33
C MET A 56 -31.75 25.38 -38.74
N THR A 57 -32.22 24.68 -39.76
CA THR A 57 -31.88 24.94 -41.16
C THR A 57 -32.28 26.36 -41.58
N GLY A 58 -31.38 27.08 -42.23
CA GLY A 58 -31.58 28.46 -42.63
C GLY A 58 -31.20 29.51 -41.60
N ILE A 59 -30.93 29.12 -40.37
CA ILE A 59 -30.46 30.01 -39.29
C ILE A 59 -28.96 30.27 -39.49
N ASN A 60 -28.52 31.48 -39.18
CA ASN A 60 -27.10 31.82 -39.21
C ASN A 60 -26.45 31.41 -37.88
N TYR A 61 -25.57 30.43 -37.92
CA TYR A 61 -24.86 29.87 -36.75
C TYR A 61 -24.01 30.94 -36.05
N LEU A 62 -23.35 31.82 -36.81
CA LEU A 62 -22.54 32.90 -36.25
C LEU A 62 -23.37 33.93 -35.50
N GLN A 63 -24.62 34.22 -35.95
CA GLN A 63 -25.52 35.11 -35.23
C GLN A 63 -25.98 34.48 -33.88
N VAL A 64 -26.19 33.16 -33.85
CA VAL A 64 -26.53 32.46 -32.59
C VAL A 64 -25.37 32.58 -31.61
N CYS A 65 -24.12 32.38 -32.07
CA CYS A 65 -22.95 32.55 -31.21
C CYS A 65 -22.82 34.01 -30.71
N SER A 66 -22.98 34.99 -31.55
CA SER A 66 -22.85 36.41 -31.15
C SER A 66 -23.99 36.91 -30.27
N SER A 67 -25.15 36.25 -30.26
CA SER A 67 -26.31 36.62 -29.43
C SER A 67 -26.39 35.85 -28.10
N SER A 68 -25.43 34.98 -27.84
CA SER A 68 -25.37 34.21 -26.59
C SER A 68 -24.94 35.09 -25.41
N PHE A 69 -25.85 35.37 -24.49
CA PHE A 69 -25.60 36.13 -23.28
C PHE A 69 -25.40 35.18 -22.07
N GLY A 70 -24.43 35.50 -21.19
CA GLY A 70 -24.22 34.78 -19.94
C GLY A 70 -22.81 34.22 -19.77
N THR A 71 -22.64 33.18 -18.96
CA THR A 71 -21.35 32.57 -18.65
C THR A 71 -20.62 31.94 -19.84
N SER A 72 -21.35 31.65 -20.93
CA SER A 72 -20.82 31.06 -22.16
C SER A 72 -20.44 32.13 -23.22
N SER A 73 -20.44 33.43 -22.90
CA SER A 73 -20.17 34.49 -23.89
C SER A 73 -18.74 34.43 -24.44
N LYS A 74 -17.74 34.15 -23.60
CA LYS A 74 -16.34 34.08 -24.01
C LYS A 74 -16.07 32.90 -24.98
N GLU A 75 -16.69 31.78 -24.71
CA GLU A 75 -16.60 30.57 -25.53
C GLU A 75 -17.34 30.81 -26.87
N ALA A 76 -18.49 31.46 -26.82
CA ALA A 76 -19.25 31.84 -28.00
C ALA A 76 -18.44 32.79 -28.94
N ASP A 77 -17.75 33.78 -28.36
CA ASP A 77 -16.85 34.68 -29.12
C ASP A 77 -15.69 33.89 -29.74
N ARG A 78 -15.10 32.95 -29.05
CA ARG A 78 -14.04 32.09 -29.60
C ARG A 78 -14.53 31.22 -30.74
N VAL A 79 -15.75 30.65 -30.59
CA VAL A 79 -16.40 29.88 -31.66
C VAL A 79 -16.64 30.78 -32.90
N PHE A 80 -17.19 31.99 -32.67
CA PHE A 80 -17.41 32.96 -33.76
C PHE A 80 -16.12 33.27 -34.52
N LEU A 81 -15.04 33.59 -33.78
CA LEU A 81 -13.72 33.87 -34.37
C LEU A 81 -13.15 32.64 -35.09
N GLY A 82 -13.25 31.47 -34.52
CA GLY A 82 -12.77 30.20 -35.08
C GLY A 82 -13.50 29.85 -36.41
N ILE A 83 -14.82 29.91 -36.41
CA ILE A 83 -15.61 29.69 -37.63
C ILE A 83 -15.32 30.76 -38.72
N THR A 84 -15.16 32.03 -38.31
CA THR A 84 -14.79 33.10 -39.21
C THR A 84 -13.41 32.86 -39.82
N ALA A 85 -12.45 32.39 -39.07
CA ALA A 85 -11.11 32.04 -39.55
C ALA A 85 -11.14 30.86 -40.55
N LEU A 86 -12.01 29.88 -40.34
CA LEU A 86 -12.28 28.78 -41.28
C LEU A 86 -12.90 29.33 -42.60
N ILE A 87 -13.89 30.21 -42.48
CA ILE A 87 -14.54 30.86 -43.66
C ILE A 87 -13.47 31.59 -44.48
N ASN A 88 -12.63 32.38 -43.85
CA ASN A 88 -11.60 33.17 -44.49
C ASN A 88 -10.39 32.33 -45.00
N GLY A 89 -10.33 31.06 -44.63
CA GLY A 89 -9.23 30.17 -45.02
C GLY A 89 -7.93 30.39 -44.27
N SER A 90 -7.98 31.07 -43.12
CA SER A 90 -6.81 31.31 -42.29
C SER A 90 -6.39 30.05 -41.50
N ILE A 91 -7.33 29.13 -41.28
CA ILE A 91 -7.13 27.83 -40.64
C ILE A 91 -7.95 26.78 -41.37
N ASP A 92 -7.53 25.50 -41.26
CA ASP A 92 -8.25 24.37 -41.87
C ASP A 92 -9.12 23.61 -40.83
N GLU A 93 -8.81 23.77 -39.57
CA GLU A 93 -9.53 23.16 -38.45
C GLU A 93 -9.60 24.11 -37.26
N PHE A 94 -10.73 24.06 -36.56
CA PHE A 94 -10.92 24.75 -35.28
C PHE A 94 -11.49 23.78 -34.27
N VAL A 95 -10.91 23.76 -33.05
CA VAL A 95 -11.35 22.91 -31.94
C VAL A 95 -11.47 23.72 -30.66
N ILE A 96 -12.48 23.40 -29.83
CA ILE A 96 -12.68 24.01 -28.52
C ILE A 96 -13.48 23.07 -27.61
N GLU A 97 -13.08 22.99 -26.36
CA GLU A 97 -13.92 22.43 -25.31
C GLU A 97 -14.66 23.58 -24.60
N TYR A 98 -15.94 23.42 -24.34
CA TYR A 98 -16.72 24.43 -23.68
C TYR A 98 -17.81 23.84 -22.77
N PRO A 99 -18.11 24.51 -21.64
CA PRO A 99 -19.23 24.15 -20.79
C PRO A 99 -20.56 24.57 -21.45
N CYS A 100 -21.56 23.72 -21.33
CA CYS A 100 -22.92 24.00 -21.77
C CYS A 100 -23.89 23.44 -20.72
N HIS A 101 -23.86 24.04 -19.53
CA HIS A 101 -24.65 23.60 -18.41
C HIS A 101 -26.13 23.94 -18.60
N SER A 102 -27.01 23.05 -18.16
CA SER A 102 -28.41 23.36 -17.89
C SER A 102 -28.61 23.62 -16.39
N PRO A 103 -29.74 24.15 -15.96
CA PRO A 103 -30.04 24.32 -14.55
C PRO A 103 -29.97 23.01 -13.72
N GLU A 104 -30.16 21.89 -14.38
CA GLU A 104 -30.27 20.57 -13.75
C GLU A 104 -29.03 19.69 -13.96
N GLU A 105 -28.15 20.03 -14.96
CA GLU A 105 -27.06 19.15 -15.35
C GLU A 105 -25.82 19.92 -15.79
N GLU A 106 -24.66 19.57 -15.25
CA GLU A 106 -23.36 20.02 -15.75
C GLU A 106 -23.01 19.24 -17.01
N ARG A 107 -22.78 19.96 -18.13
CA ARG A 107 -22.42 19.36 -19.43
C ARG A 107 -21.24 20.05 -20.03
N TRP A 108 -20.38 19.28 -20.72
CA TRP A 108 -19.24 19.76 -21.50
C TRP A 108 -19.28 19.18 -22.89
N PHE A 109 -18.95 20.03 -23.85
CA PHE A 109 -18.88 19.63 -25.24
C PHE A 109 -17.49 19.91 -25.82
N TYR A 110 -17.05 19.02 -26.70
CA TYR A 110 -15.93 19.20 -27.59
C TYR A 110 -16.47 19.56 -28.96
N MET A 111 -16.18 20.75 -29.40
CA MET A 111 -16.54 21.23 -30.74
C MET A 111 -15.34 21.09 -31.64
N ARG A 112 -15.59 20.54 -32.83
CA ARG A 112 -14.66 20.51 -33.96
C ARG A 112 -15.34 21.08 -35.16
N ALA A 113 -14.67 22.00 -35.87
CA ALA A 113 -15.13 22.57 -37.14
C ALA A 113 -14.04 22.41 -38.17
N THR A 114 -14.40 21.96 -39.36
CA THR A 114 -13.46 21.71 -40.50
C THR A 114 -14.04 22.18 -41.79
N ARG A 115 -13.16 22.51 -42.73
CA ARG A 115 -13.56 22.86 -44.11
C ARG A 115 -13.81 21.57 -44.91
N LEU A 116 -14.91 21.54 -45.61
CA LEU A 116 -15.29 20.50 -46.56
C LEU A 116 -15.43 21.11 -47.95
N ARG A 117 -14.72 20.56 -48.94
CA ARG A 117 -14.95 20.90 -50.33
C ARG A 117 -15.94 19.86 -50.90
N PHE A 118 -17.04 20.37 -51.43
CA PHE A 118 -18.03 19.56 -52.12
C PHE A 118 -18.30 20.18 -53.47
N GLU A 119 -17.98 19.44 -54.55
CA GLU A 119 -17.93 19.98 -55.90
C GLU A 119 -17.00 21.23 -55.91
N ASP A 120 -17.45 22.36 -56.44
CA ASP A 120 -16.70 23.61 -56.44
C ASP A 120 -17.04 24.56 -55.30
N GLU A 121 -17.89 24.09 -54.34
CA GLU A 121 -18.30 24.89 -53.19
C GLU A 121 -17.55 24.45 -51.90
N LEU A 122 -17.18 25.45 -51.10
CA LEU A 122 -16.66 25.24 -49.78
C LEU A 122 -17.81 25.27 -48.76
N ARG A 123 -17.77 24.35 -47.79
CA ARG A 123 -18.69 24.27 -46.69
C ARG A 123 -17.92 24.07 -45.39
N ILE A 124 -18.53 24.28 -44.25
CA ILE A 124 -17.96 24.02 -42.97
C ILE A 124 -18.80 22.93 -42.26
N VAL A 125 -18.15 21.90 -41.81
CA VAL A 125 -18.75 20.85 -40.96
C VAL A 125 -18.41 21.18 -39.56
N VAL A 126 -19.43 21.35 -38.71
CA VAL A 126 -19.33 21.58 -37.28
C VAL A 126 -19.87 20.36 -36.55
N SER A 127 -19.10 19.79 -35.62
CA SER A 127 -19.54 18.72 -34.76
C SER A 127 -19.38 19.09 -33.28
N HIS A 128 -20.35 18.70 -32.45
CA HIS A 128 -20.29 18.85 -31.00
C HIS A 128 -20.44 17.48 -30.37
N GLU A 129 -19.44 17.04 -29.65
CA GLU A 129 -19.43 15.77 -28.95
C GLU A 129 -19.59 16.01 -27.44
N ASN A 130 -20.48 15.28 -26.82
CA ASN A 130 -20.67 15.37 -25.37
C ASN A 130 -19.53 14.64 -24.65
N ILE A 131 -18.67 15.41 -23.99
CA ILE A 131 -17.51 14.93 -23.22
C ILE A 131 -17.72 14.98 -21.70
N THR A 132 -18.95 15.12 -21.25
CA THR A 132 -19.29 15.26 -19.83
C THR A 132 -18.76 14.10 -19.00
N ALA A 133 -18.95 12.86 -19.47
CA ALA A 133 -18.44 11.67 -18.78
C ALA A 133 -16.91 11.70 -18.64
N LEU A 134 -16.20 12.14 -19.70
CA LEU A 134 -14.76 12.28 -19.69
C LEU A 134 -14.31 13.32 -18.65
N LYS A 135 -14.95 14.51 -18.64
CA LYS A 135 -14.64 15.58 -17.67
C LYS A 135 -14.91 15.18 -16.22
N LEU A 136 -15.99 14.47 -15.98
CA LEU A 136 -16.28 13.95 -14.63
C LEU A 136 -15.25 12.89 -14.19
N MET A 137 -14.81 12.03 -15.11
CA MET A 137 -13.75 11.05 -14.83
C MET A 137 -12.40 11.75 -14.57
N GLU A 138 -12.01 12.75 -15.37
CA GLU A 138 -10.82 13.55 -15.14
C GLU A 138 -10.83 14.22 -13.75
N LYS A 139 -11.95 14.86 -13.39
CA LYS A 139 -12.13 15.49 -12.08
C LYS A 139 -11.99 14.48 -10.94
N LYS A 140 -12.60 13.31 -11.07
CA LYS A 140 -12.49 12.23 -10.09
C LYS A 140 -11.06 11.70 -9.98
N LEU A 141 -10.38 11.53 -11.12
CA LEU A 141 -8.99 11.05 -11.13
C LEU A 141 -8.05 12.02 -10.41
N VAL A 142 -8.21 13.33 -10.64
CA VAL A 142 -7.43 14.37 -9.95
C VAL A 142 -7.65 14.31 -8.44
N GLN A 143 -8.92 14.21 -8.00
CA GLN A 143 -9.25 14.09 -6.58
C GLN A 143 -8.66 12.82 -5.94
N GLN A 144 -8.74 11.68 -6.62
CA GLN A 144 -8.16 10.44 -6.14
C GLN A 144 -6.64 10.51 -6.04
N LYS A 145 -5.98 11.10 -7.04
CA LYS A 145 -4.52 11.31 -7.03
C LYS A 145 -4.08 12.17 -5.84
N GLU A 146 -4.83 13.21 -5.53
CA GLU A 146 -4.52 14.10 -4.40
C GLU A 146 -4.74 13.39 -3.05
N ALA A 147 -5.84 12.66 -2.91
CA ALA A 147 -6.11 11.84 -1.74
C ALA A 147 -5.04 10.76 -1.52
N LEU A 148 -4.59 10.09 -2.59
CA LEU A 148 -3.52 9.10 -2.53
C LEU A 148 -2.21 9.73 -2.06
N LYS A 149 -1.82 10.87 -2.63
CA LYS A 149 -0.61 11.60 -2.23
C LYS A 149 -0.62 12.02 -0.75
N ASN A 150 -1.78 12.43 -0.23
CA ASN A 150 -1.92 12.76 1.18
C ASN A 150 -1.79 11.52 2.06
N ARG A 151 -2.35 10.39 1.62
CA ARG A 151 -2.24 9.12 2.33
C ARG A 151 -0.82 8.57 2.36
N GLU A 152 -0.08 8.70 1.26
CA GLU A 152 1.34 8.32 1.21
C GLU A 152 2.17 9.12 2.23
N LYS A 153 1.95 10.44 2.33
CA LYS A 153 2.64 11.27 3.33
C LYS A 153 2.32 10.84 4.77
N GLU A 154 1.04 10.56 5.05
CA GLU A 154 0.62 10.10 6.37
C GLU A 154 1.26 8.76 6.74
N LEU A 155 1.31 7.82 5.79
CA LEU A 155 1.96 6.52 5.98
C LEU A 155 3.47 6.65 6.23
N GLU A 156 4.16 7.57 5.55
CA GLU A 156 5.60 7.78 5.79
C GLU A 156 5.87 8.31 7.20
N ILE A 157 5.05 9.27 7.68
CA ILE A 157 5.15 9.79 9.05
C ILE A 157 4.88 8.67 10.08
N GLN A 158 3.86 7.85 9.84
CA GLN A 158 3.54 6.72 10.72
C GLN A 158 4.66 5.68 10.75
N LYS A 159 5.30 5.42 9.61
CA LYS A 159 6.42 4.50 9.49
C LYS A 159 7.63 5.01 10.29
N GLU A 160 8.01 6.28 10.13
CA GLU A 160 9.10 6.90 10.90
C GLU A 160 8.85 6.78 12.41
N HIS A 161 7.65 7.15 12.86
CA HIS A 161 7.29 7.04 14.27
C HIS A 161 7.32 5.60 14.80
N LEU A 162 6.89 4.63 13.98
CA LEU A 162 6.94 3.22 14.34
C LEU A 162 8.40 2.71 14.46
N GLU A 163 9.28 3.16 13.55
CA GLU A 163 10.71 2.82 13.60
C GLU A 163 11.37 3.38 14.85
N GLU A 164 11.12 4.65 15.20
CA GLU A 164 11.61 5.27 16.43
C GLU A 164 11.14 4.53 17.69
N THR A 165 9.84 4.20 17.73
CA THR A 165 9.26 3.45 18.85
C THR A 165 9.86 2.05 18.98
N ASN A 166 10.10 1.36 17.85
CA ASN A 166 10.77 0.07 17.85
C ASN A 166 12.21 0.13 18.37
N ILE A 167 12.96 1.18 17.99
CA ILE A 167 14.32 1.39 18.47
C ILE A 167 14.30 1.63 19.99
N ALA A 168 13.43 2.53 20.47
CA ALA A 168 13.28 2.80 21.90
C ALA A 168 12.90 1.54 22.70
N LEU A 169 11.94 0.75 22.17
CA LEU A 169 11.54 -0.51 22.82
C LEU A 169 12.69 -1.52 22.89
N LYS A 170 13.48 -1.65 21.82
CA LYS A 170 14.67 -2.53 21.84
C LYS A 170 15.69 -2.10 22.89
N VAL A 171 15.93 -0.80 23.04
CA VAL A 171 16.84 -0.28 24.06
C VAL A 171 16.32 -0.61 25.46
N LEU A 172 15.03 -0.39 25.72
CA LEU A 172 14.41 -0.70 27.02
C LEU A 172 14.45 -2.20 27.33
N LEU A 173 14.19 -3.06 26.34
CA LEU A 173 14.28 -4.51 26.53
C LEU A 173 15.70 -4.96 26.86
N ASN A 174 16.70 -4.43 26.15
CA ASN A 174 18.11 -4.71 26.41
C ASN A 174 18.53 -4.23 27.80
N GLN A 175 18.05 -3.07 28.24
CA GLN A 175 18.34 -2.57 29.59
C GLN A 175 17.69 -3.44 30.65
N ARG A 176 16.41 -3.78 30.49
CA ARG A 176 15.72 -4.69 31.40
C ARG A 176 16.42 -6.04 31.54
N ASP A 177 16.95 -6.58 30.43
CA ASP A 177 17.63 -7.87 30.47
C ASP A 177 18.96 -7.78 31.21
N LYS A 178 19.70 -6.65 31.08
CA LYS A 178 20.92 -6.36 31.87
C LYS A 178 20.62 -6.18 33.36
N ASP A 179 19.58 -5.40 33.69
CA ASP A 179 19.20 -5.15 35.08
C ASP A 179 18.77 -6.45 35.76
N LYS A 180 18.06 -7.32 35.03
CA LYS A 180 17.69 -8.67 35.53
C LYS A 180 18.93 -9.52 35.77
N GLU A 181 19.89 -9.55 34.86
CA GLU A 181 21.14 -10.30 35.01
C GLU A 181 21.95 -9.81 36.23
N GLU A 182 22.05 -8.48 36.38
CA GLU A 182 22.73 -7.88 37.53
C GLU A 182 22.04 -8.23 38.86
N MET A 183 20.71 -8.18 38.89
CA MET A 183 19.93 -8.56 40.06
C MET A 183 20.11 -10.06 40.42
N GLU A 184 20.08 -10.95 39.43
CA GLU A 184 20.31 -12.38 39.62
C GLU A 184 21.73 -12.65 40.15
N ASN A 185 22.75 -11.95 39.61
CA ASN A 185 24.13 -12.05 40.08
C ASN A 185 24.30 -11.58 41.50
N ASN A 186 23.76 -10.42 41.85
CA ASN A 186 23.81 -9.87 43.18
C ASN A 186 23.14 -10.83 44.20
N LEU A 187 22.00 -11.45 43.82
CA LEU A 187 21.33 -12.44 44.66
C LEU A 187 22.22 -13.66 44.91
N VAL A 188 22.85 -14.21 43.88
CA VAL A 188 23.75 -15.38 43.98
C VAL A 188 24.96 -15.03 44.85
N CYS A 189 25.62 -13.89 44.63
CA CYS A 189 26.76 -13.42 45.42
C CYS A 189 26.36 -13.26 46.91
N ASN A 190 25.27 -12.57 47.20
CA ASN A 190 24.82 -12.33 48.55
C ASN A 190 24.55 -13.63 49.31
N ILE A 191 23.90 -14.61 48.70
CA ILE A 191 23.63 -15.89 49.32
C ILE A 191 24.93 -16.70 49.54
N ARG A 192 25.81 -16.76 48.51
CA ARG A 192 27.07 -17.53 48.61
C ARG A 192 28.07 -16.93 49.56
N GLU A 193 28.28 -15.62 49.53
CA GLU A 193 29.35 -14.95 50.27
C GLU A 193 28.91 -14.53 51.70
N GLN A 194 27.63 -14.21 51.87
CA GLN A 194 27.13 -13.70 53.13
C GLN A 194 26.38 -14.73 53.95
N LEU A 195 25.57 -15.62 53.36
CA LEU A 195 24.73 -16.55 54.12
C LEU A 195 25.36 -17.92 54.35
N PHE A 196 25.97 -18.53 53.35
CA PHE A 196 26.58 -19.84 53.47
C PHE A 196 27.68 -19.96 54.52
N PRO A 197 28.60 -18.97 54.70
CA PRO A 197 29.59 -19.03 55.74
C PRO A 197 28.97 -19.12 57.13
N TYR A 198 27.92 -18.35 57.40
CA TYR A 198 27.26 -18.39 58.72
C TYR A 198 26.50 -19.71 58.93
N LEU A 199 25.87 -20.25 57.91
CA LEU A 199 25.25 -21.57 57.97
C LEU A 199 26.29 -22.66 58.28
N LYS A 200 27.47 -22.57 57.67
CA LYS A 200 28.57 -23.50 57.92
C LYS A 200 29.09 -23.37 59.36
N MET A 201 29.20 -22.16 59.89
CA MET A 201 29.61 -21.91 61.29
C MET A 201 28.56 -22.46 62.26
N LEU A 202 27.27 -22.24 61.95
CA LEU A 202 26.20 -22.83 62.76
C LEU A 202 26.24 -24.37 62.79
N GLN A 203 26.45 -24.99 61.64
CA GLN A 203 26.57 -26.47 61.57
C GLN A 203 27.78 -27.01 62.26
N SER A 204 28.85 -26.21 62.51
CA SER A 204 30.05 -26.58 63.24
C SER A 204 29.93 -26.35 64.73
N SER A 205 28.86 -25.71 65.23
CA SER A 205 28.59 -25.48 66.64
C SER A 205 27.82 -26.66 67.28
N PRO A 206 27.83 -26.81 68.60
CA PRO A 206 27.10 -27.90 69.31
C PRO A 206 25.59 -27.68 69.22
N LEU A 207 25.00 -28.19 68.14
CA LEU A 207 23.56 -28.13 67.87
C LEU A 207 22.88 -29.39 68.31
N ASN A 208 21.61 -29.32 68.80
CA ASN A 208 20.79 -30.48 69.00
C ASN A 208 20.30 -31.06 67.66
N GLN A 209 19.76 -32.27 67.67
CA GLN A 209 19.34 -32.99 66.46
C GLN A 209 18.29 -32.21 65.62
N GLN A 210 17.39 -31.52 66.29
CA GLN A 210 16.34 -30.75 65.67
C GLN A 210 16.91 -29.49 65.00
N GLN A 211 17.87 -28.83 65.59
CA GLN A 211 18.58 -27.65 65.02
C GLN A 211 19.44 -28.07 63.85
N HIS A 212 20.09 -29.21 63.86
CA HIS A 212 20.81 -29.74 62.69
C HIS A 212 19.87 -29.95 61.50
N MET A 213 18.72 -30.55 61.78
CA MET A 213 17.72 -30.74 60.69
C MET A 213 17.26 -29.39 60.06
N TRP A 214 17.01 -28.37 60.88
CA TRP A 214 16.60 -27.06 60.39
C TRP A 214 17.69 -26.39 59.56
N THR A 215 18.94 -26.44 59.99
CA THR A 215 20.06 -25.84 59.19
C THR A 215 20.24 -26.56 57.86
N GLU A 216 20.05 -27.88 57.79
CA GLU A 216 20.05 -28.62 56.52
C GLU A 216 18.89 -28.25 55.63
N VAL A 217 17.68 -28.04 56.13
CA VAL A 217 16.51 -27.60 55.37
C VAL A 217 16.75 -26.20 54.80
N ILE A 218 17.27 -25.29 55.62
CA ILE A 218 17.61 -23.91 55.17
C ILE A 218 18.67 -23.95 54.06
N ARG A 219 19.76 -24.71 54.26
CA ARG A 219 20.80 -24.88 53.25
C ARG A 219 20.26 -25.42 51.92
N SER A 220 19.50 -26.50 52.00
CA SER A 220 18.88 -27.11 50.81
C SER A 220 17.91 -26.16 50.09
N SER A 221 17.17 -25.36 50.87
CA SER A 221 16.24 -24.37 50.28
C SER A 221 16.99 -23.23 49.57
N LEU A 222 18.07 -22.70 50.15
CA LEU A 222 18.91 -21.70 49.49
C LEU A 222 19.60 -22.25 48.24
N GLU A 223 20.12 -23.49 48.29
CA GLU A 223 20.70 -24.16 47.12
C GLU A 223 19.68 -24.32 45.99
N LYS A 224 18.42 -24.67 46.32
CA LYS A 224 17.34 -24.73 45.31
C LYS A 224 17.03 -23.40 44.68
N ILE A 225 17.11 -22.30 45.44
CA ILE A 225 16.90 -20.92 44.91
C ILE A 225 18.05 -20.51 43.99
N ILE A 226 19.29 -20.81 44.37
CA ILE A 226 20.46 -20.41 43.59
C ILE A 226 20.69 -21.27 42.35
N SER A 227 20.42 -22.60 42.46
CA SER A 227 20.76 -23.55 41.39
C SER A 227 20.21 -23.16 40.00
N PRO A 228 18.96 -22.70 39.81
CA PRO A 228 18.48 -22.22 38.52
C PRO A 228 19.20 -20.99 38.05
N LEU A 229 19.53 -20.04 38.93
CA LEU A 229 20.23 -18.79 38.64
C LEU A 229 21.68 -19.05 38.17
N VAL A 230 22.39 -19.93 38.87
CA VAL A 230 23.75 -20.37 38.51
C VAL A 230 23.77 -21.10 37.18
N ALA A 231 22.78 -21.96 36.92
CA ALA A 231 22.65 -22.64 35.64
C ALA A 231 22.42 -21.67 34.49
N HIS A 232 21.57 -20.65 34.70
CA HIS A 232 21.32 -19.57 33.73
C HIS A 232 22.60 -18.74 33.45
N PHE A 233 23.34 -18.40 34.50
CA PHE A 233 24.59 -17.67 34.42
C PHE A 233 25.69 -18.40 33.62
N SER A 234 25.88 -19.69 33.93
CA SER A 234 26.83 -20.53 33.20
C SER A 234 26.47 -20.67 31.72
N ALA A 235 25.19 -20.59 31.39
CA ALA A 235 24.69 -20.68 30.03
C ALA A 235 24.91 -19.39 29.23
N LEU A 236 24.76 -18.21 29.85
CA LEU A 236 25.07 -16.92 29.27
C LEU A 236 26.57 -16.78 28.92
N GLN A 237 27.45 -17.23 29.83
CA GLN A 237 28.90 -17.28 29.59
C GLN A 237 29.28 -18.17 28.41
N LEU A 238 28.48 -19.22 28.13
CA LEU A 238 28.72 -20.18 27.06
C LEU A 238 28.06 -19.76 25.71
N GLN A 239 27.45 -18.58 25.62
CA GLN A 239 26.75 -18.08 24.42
C GLN A 239 25.66 -19.01 23.87
N LEU A 240 25.07 -19.85 24.74
CA LEU A 240 24.00 -20.77 24.36
C LEU A 240 22.64 -20.05 24.27
N THR A 241 21.80 -20.44 23.32
CA THR A 241 20.42 -19.96 23.27
C THR A 241 19.59 -20.59 24.40
N PRO A 242 18.42 -19.99 24.79
CA PRO A 242 17.58 -20.56 25.86
C PRO A 242 17.21 -22.03 25.63
N SER A 243 16.90 -22.43 24.40
CA SER A 243 16.62 -23.82 24.05
C SER A 243 17.87 -24.74 24.20
N GLU A 244 19.03 -24.24 23.79
CA GLU A 244 20.30 -24.96 23.96
C GLU A 244 20.68 -25.11 25.43
N VAL A 245 20.35 -24.12 26.26
CA VAL A 245 20.53 -24.21 27.74
C VAL A 245 19.68 -25.31 28.35
N GLN A 246 18.39 -25.36 28.02
CA GLN A 246 17.49 -26.40 28.49
C GLN A 246 17.99 -27.81 28.09
N ILE A 247 18.38 -27.93 26.82
CA ILE A 247 18.93 -29.20 26.30
C ILE A 247 20.27 -29.54 26.97
N ALA A 248 21.16 -28.56 27.17
CA ALA A 248 22.45 -28.78 27.86
C ALA A 248 22.23 -29.22 29.32
N THR A 249 21.26 -28.65 30.02
CA THR A 249 20.88 -29.06 31.37
C THR A 249 20.42 -30.52 31.41
N LEU A 250 19.53 -30.92 30.51
CA LEU A 250 19.05 -32.31 30.42
C LEU A 250 20.17 -33.29 30.04
N ILE A 251 21.11 -32.89 29.20
CA ILE A 251 22.32 -33.68 28.83
C ILE A 251 23.21 -33.83 30.09
N ARG A 252 23.45 -32.75 30.83
CA ARG A 252 24.23 -32.77 32.09
C ARG A 252 23.63 -33.75 33.09
N ASP A 253 22.32 -33.74 33.23
CA ASP A 253 21.56 -34.59 34.13
C ASP A 253 21.50 -36.07 33.65
N GLY A 254 22.04 -36.37 32.48
CA GLY A 254 22.25 -37.70 31.95
C GLY A 254 21.11 -38.24 31.11
N ARG A 255 20.19 -37.42 30.68
CA ARG A 255 19.10 -37.84 29.80
C ARG A 255 19.64 -38.19 28.41
N THR A 256 19.08 -39.22 27.84
CA THR A 256 19.38 -39.65 26.44
C THR A 256 18.73 -38.73 25.44
N THR A 257 19.20 -38.72 24.18
CA THR A 257 18.62 -37.92 23.09
C THR A 257 17.13 -38.21 22.89
N LYS A 258 16.71 -39.48 23.04
CA LYS A 258 15.30 -39.89 22.91
C LYS A 258 14.43 -39.34 24.05
N GLU A 259 14.92 -39.39 25.29
CA GLU A 259 14.20 -38.83 26.44
C GLU A 259 14.08 -37.31 26.34
N ILE A 260 15.14 -36.62 25.90
CA ILE A 260 15.13 -35.18 25.69
C ILE A 260 14.11 -34.80 24.59
N ALA A 261 14.07 -35.54 23.51
CA ALA A 261 13.10 -35.32 22.42
C ALA A 261 11.65 -35.46 22.92
N SER A 262 11.39 -36.48 23.78
CA SER A 262 10.09 -36.69 24.41
C SER A 262 9.71 -35.54 25.35
N ILE A 263 10.66 -35.07 26.19
CA ILE A 263 10.45 -33.98 27.15
C ILE A 263 10.18 -32.65 26.46
N GLN A 264 10.89 -32.39 25.37
CA GLN A 264 10.80 -31.11 24.60
C GLN A 264 9.69 -31.13 23.53
N GLY A 265 9.03 -32.27 23.31
CA GLY A 265 7.98 -32.40 22.28
C GLY A 265 8.49 -32.25 20.86
N CYS A 266 9.75 -32.60 20.55
CA CYS A 266 10.36 -32.44 19.24
C CYS A 266 10.98 -33.75 18.73
N SER A 267 11.49 -33.75 17.47
CA SER A 267 12.12 -34.93 16.88
C SER A 267 13.52 -35.20 17.46
N VAL A 268 13.95 -36.47 17.41
CA VAL A 268 15.31 -36.89 17.82
C VAL A 268 16.37 -36.14 17.00
N ASP A 269 16.14 -35.92 15.68
CA ASP A 269 17.04 -35.20 14.80
C ASP A 269 17.20 -33.73 15.23
N ALA A 270 16.12 -33.09 15.71
CA ALA A 270 16.19 -31.74 16.24
C ALA A 270 17.09 -31.64 17.48
N ILE A 271 17.02 -32.63 18.37
CA ILE A 271 17.90 -32.68 19.53
C ILE A 271 19.35 -32.96 19.13
N GLU A 272 19.60 -33.81 18.14
CA GLU A 272 20.97 -34.02 17.59
C GLU A 272 21.53 -32.74 16.98
N PHE A 273 20.73 -32.00 16.24
CA PHE A 273 21.11 -30.68 15.72
C PHE A 273 21.51 -29.71 16.85
N HIS A 274 20.70 -29.60 17.91
CA HIS A 274 21.04 -28.77 19.06
C HIS A 274 22.33 -29.24 19.75
N ARG A 275 22.52 -30.56 19.94
CA ARG A 275 23.76 -31.12 20.51
C ARG A 275 24.98 -30.74 19.68
N LYS A 276 24.88 -30.78 18.35
CA LYS A 276 25.96 -30.35 17.44
C LYS A 276 26.25 -28.86 17.59
N ASN A 277 25.23 -28.02 17.67
CA ASN A 277 25.40 -26.57 17.87
C ASN A 277 26.00 -26.24 19.23
N ILE A 278 25.55 -26.89 20.31
CA ILE A 278 26.15 -26.75 21.66
C ILE A 278 27.64 -27.14 21.61
N ARG A 279 28.00 -28.28 21.00
CA ARG A 279 29.40 -28.67 20.83
C ARG A 279 30.20 -27.61 20.03
N LYS A 280 29.64 -27.04 18.99
CA LYS A 280 30.26 -25.98 18.19
C LYS A 280 30.52 -24.72 19.03
N LYS A 281 29.53 -24.28 19.78
CA LYS A 281 29.63 -23.08 20.64
C LYS A 281 30.59 -23.27 21.83
N LEU A 282 30.71 -24.49 22.30
CA LEU A 282 31.68 -24.87 23.37
C LEU A 282 33.06 -25.24 22.83
N ASN A 283 33.35 -25.00 21.55
CA ASN A 283 34.60 -25.38 20.90
C ASN A 283 34.98 -26.86 21.00
N LEU A 284 33.99 -27.75 21.12
CA LEU A 284 34.17 -29.20 21.29
C LEU A 284 33.99 -29.97 19.96
N THR A 285 33.94 -29.31 18.81
CA THR A 285 33.60 -29.92 17.51
C THR A 285 34.62 -30.98 17.11
N HIS A 286 35.91 -30.79 17.41
CA HIS A 286 37.02 -31.70 17.09
C HIS A 286 37.54 -32.45 18.32
N SER A 287 36.89 -32.34 19.48
CA SER A 287 37.29 -32.98 20.70
C SER A 287 36.56 -34.31 20.92
N LYS A 288 37.27 -35.36 21.36
CA LYS A 288 36.68 -36.62 21.80
C LYS A 288 36.00 -36.52 23.16
N ILE A 289 35.97 -35.35 23.78
CA ILE A 289 35.40 -35.13 25.12
C ILE A 289 33.88 -35.34 25.04
N ASN A 290 33.37 -36.15 26.00
CA ASN A 290 31.93 -36.35 26.13
C ASN A 290 31.25 -35.06 26.60
N LEU A 291 30.24 -34.62 25.87
CA LEU A 291 29.52 -33.38 26.16
C LEU A 291 28.93 -33.34 27.56
N ARG A 292 28.40 -34.45 28.06
CA ARG A 292 27.88 -34.59 29.43
C ARG A 292 28.97 -34.35 30.48
N THR A 293 30.14 -34.97 30.31
CA THR A 293 31.27 -34.82 31.24
C THR A 293 31.76 -33.40 31.27
N TYR A 294 31.87 -32.74 30.09
CA TYR A 294 32.26 -31.33 29.97
C TYR A 294 31.27 -30.39 30.66
N LEU A 295 29.96 -30.56 30.43
CA LEU A 295 28.92 -29.76 31.05
C LEU A 295 28.89 -29.93 32.59
N ARG A 296 29.23 -31.10 33.13
CA ARG A 296 29.38 -31.33 34.55
C ARG A 296 30.61 -30.64 35.16
N SER A 297 31.73 -30.63 34.42
CA SER A 297 32.95 -29.98 34.93
C SER A 297 32.83 -28.46 35.05
N ILE A 298 32.07 -27.81 34.17
CA ILE A 298 31.83 -26.37 34.22
C ILE A 298 30.96 -25.95 35.42
N THR A 299 30.07 -26.84 35.89
CA THR A 299 29.14 -26.54 36.98
C THR A 299 29.75 -26.82 38.36
N ASN A 300 30.88 -27.49 38.45
CA ASN A 300 31.58 -27.83 39.69
C ASN A 300 32.81 -26.92 39.96
N GLN A 301 33.07 -25.92 39.16
CA GLN A 301 33.98 -24.81 39.40
C GLN A 301 33.20 -23.58 39.90
#